data_2eef78ff743ec8ce12d155ca5628e288
#
_entry.id   2eef78ff743ec8ce12d155ca5628e288
#
_cell.length_a   1.000
_cell.length_b   1.000
_cell.length_c   1.000
_cell.angle_alpha   90.00
_cell.angle_beta   90.00
_cell.angle_gamma   90.00
#
_symmetry.space_group_name_H-M   'P 1'
#
loop_
_entity.id
_entity.type
_entity.pdbx_description
1 polymer ?
#
loop_
_entity_poly.entity_id
_entity_poly.type
_entity_poly.pdbx_seq_one_letter_code
_entity_poly.pdbx_strand_id
1 'polypeptide(L)'
;RPAGSENPNLASGDIEVNVTELDVLNEAVALPFQIDDTAKGGEVGEETRLKYRYLDLRRPAQGGALRLRSEANKAARRVLEKHDFVEIETPTLTRSTPEGARDFVVPARLKPGSWYALPQSPQLFKQLLMVAGMERYYQLARCYRDEDFRADRQPEFMQLDMEMSFVDQEDIIAIVEEILVALWQLIGYTIPTPIPRMTYAEAMRDYGSDKPDLRFDIKLVECTEFFSNTPFRVFQNEYVGAVVMAGGASQPRRQLDAWQEWAKQRGAKGLAYILIGEDGEASGPVAKNLSDAERNGIAAHVGAQPGDCIFFAAGETKASRALLGAARGEIARKLGLIKEGDWAFTWVVDAPMFEPSAEARASGDVALGHSAWTAVHHAFTAPTDECLDTFDTDPGSALSNAYDIVCNGNEIGGGSIRIHRRDVQERVFKVMGITEEEAQEKFGFLLDAFAFGAPPHGGVALGWDRIVSLLGGFDSIRDVIAFPKSGGGVDPLTDAPAPISAQQRNETGVDFKPKKS
;
A
#
# COMPACT_ATOMS: atom_id res chain seq x y z
N ARG A 1 -4.32 -5.35 -49.81
CA ARG A 1 -5.55 -4.74 -50.36
C ARG A 1 -5.20 -3.78 -51.49
N PRO A 2 -6.10 -3.54 -52.45
CA PRO A 2 -5.89 -2.51 -53.44
C PRO A 2 -5.72 -1.13 -52.81
N ALA A 3 -4.96 -0.24 -53.43
CA ALA A 3 -4.78 1.13 -52.95
C ALA A 3 -6.14 1.85 -52.80
N GLY A 4 -6.39 2.43 -51.62
CA GLY A 4 -7.64 3.08 -51.26
C GLY A 4 -8.70 2.14 -50.62
N SER A 5 -8.38 0.85 -50.43
CA SER A 5 -9.23 -0.14 -49.74
C SER A 5 -8.65 -0.60 -48.43
N GLU A 6 -7.61 0.06 -47.95
CA GLU A 6 -7.00 -0.19 -46.66
C GLU A 6 -7.98 0.12 -45.51
N ASN A 7 -7.95 -0.67 -44.46
CA ASN A 7 -8.76 -0.41 -43.27
C ASN A 7 -7.90 0.20 -42.16
N PRO A 8 -7.97 1.51 -41.92
CA PRO A 8 -7.14 2.19 -40.93
C PRO A 8 -7.45 1.79 -39.50
N ASN A 9 -8.56 1.07 -39.25
CA ASN A 9 -8.94 0.61 -37.90
C ASN A 9 -8.34 -0.76 -37.54
N LEU A 10 -7.57 -1.39 -38.45
CA LEU A 10 -6.89 -2.66 -38.21
C LEU A 10 -5.39 -2.49 -38.36
N ALA A 11 -4.61 -3.05 -37.43
CA ALA A 11 -3.14 -3.05 -37.48
C ALA A 11 -2.57 -3.69 -38.78
N SER A 12 -3.32 -4.62 -39.39
CA SER A 12 -3.01 -5.28 -40.67
C SER A 12 -3.96 -4.86 -41.77
N GLY A 13 -4.54 -3.67 -41.67
CA GLY A 13 -5.58 -3.21 -42.55
C GLY A 13 -5.14 -2.93 -44.01
N ASP A 14 -3.85 -2.84 -44.27
CA ASP A 14 -3.22 -2.71 -45.59
C ASP A 14 -3.12 -4.03 -46.35
N ILE A 15 -3.24 -5.17 -45.66
CA ILE A 15 -3.21 -6.50 -46.27
C ILE A 15 -4.58 -7.19 -46.26
N GLU A 16 -4.73 -8.17 -47.15
CA GLU A 16 -5.89 -9.05 -47.23
C GLU A 16 -5.43 -10.47 -47.55
N VAL A 17 -5.98 -11.45 -46.82
CA VAL A 17 -5.69 -12.87 -47.08
C VAL A 17 -6.82 -13.43 -47.93
N ASN A 18 -6.52 -13.87 -49.13
CA ASN A 18 -7.46 -14.60 -50.00
C ASN A 18 -7.39 -16.09 -49.61
N VAL A 19 -8.41 -16.57 -48.89
CA VAL A 19 -8.47 -17.96 -48.43
C VAL A 19 -8.96 -18.87 -49.55
N THR A 20 -8.11 -19.80 -49.97
CA THR A 20 -8.42 -20.82 -50.98
C THR A 20 -8.73 -22.18 -50.39
N GLU A 21 -8.25 -22.45 -49.21
CA GLU A 21 -8.46 -23.69 -48.45
C GLU A 21 -8.51 -23.38 -46.96
N LEU A 22 -9.38 -24.01 -46.19
CA LEU A 22 -9.54 -23.86 -44.75
C LEU A 22 -9.55 -25.24 -44.11
N ASP A 23 -8.56 -25.50 -43.24
CA ASP A 23 -8.53 -26.67 -42.38
C ASP A 23 -8.88 -26.26 -40.95
N VAL A 24 -9.94 -26.85 -40.39
CA VAL A 24 -10.41 -26.58 -39.03
C VAL A 24 -9.69 -27.50 -38.09
N LEU A 25 -8.66 -27.00 -37.40
CA LEU A 25 -7.84 -27.78 -36.46
C LEU A 25 -8.61 -28.16 -35.18
N ASN A 26 -9.51 -27.26 -34.73
CA ASN A 26 -10.38 -27.50 -33.56
C ASN A 26 -11.62 -26.59 -33.64
N GLU A 27 -12.78 -27.16 -33.31
CA GLU A 27 -14.03 -26.43 -33.27
C GLU A 27 -14.18 -25.62 -31.98
N ALA A 28 -14.87 -24.49 -32.03
CA ALA A 28 -15.16 -23.63 -30.89
C ALA A 28 -16.65 -23.47 -30.67
N VAL A 29 -17.06 -23.40 -29.40
CA VAL A 29 -18.42 -23.03 -29.01
C VAL A 29 -18.57 -21.49 -29.02
N ALA A 30 -19.81 -21.01 -28.90
CA ALA A 30 -20.07 -19.58 -28.77
C ALA A 30 -19.40 -19.00 -27.52
N LEU A 31 -18.76 -17.84 -27.68
CA LEU A 31 -18.08 -17.16 -26.57
C LEU A 31 -19.10 -16.63 -25.55
N PRO A 32 -18.82 -16.71 -24.24
CA PRO A 32 -19.69 -16.16 -23.19
C PRO A 32 -19.74 -14.64 -23.19
N PHE A 33 -18.75 -13.98 -23.77
CA PHE A 33 -18.66 -12.53 -24.01
C PHE A 33 -17.72 -12.24 -25.17
N GLN A 34 -17.79 -11.02 -25.71
CA GLN A 34 -16.92 -10.59 -26.78
C GLN A 34 -15.52 -10.28 -26.28
N ILE A 35 -14.51 -10.66 -27.05
CA ILE A 35 -13.08 -10.51 -26.72
C ILE A 35 -12.41 -9.34 -27.47
N ASP A 36 -13.13 -8.62 -28.30
CA ASP A 36 -12.68 -7.36 -28.90
C ASP A 36 -13.22 -6.15 -28.13
N ASP A 37 -12.45 -5.07 -28.06
CA ASP A 37 -12.84 -3.85 -27.36
C ASP A 37 -13.74 -2.94 -28.20
N THR A 38 -14.03 -3.32 -29.45
CA THR A 38 -14.85 -2.55 -30.39
C THR A 38 -16.33 -2.84 -30.27
N ALA A 39 -16.69 -3.89 -29.55
CA ALA A 39 -18.07 -4.31 -29.39
C ALA A 39 -18.84 -3.37 -28.47
N LYS A 40 -19.99 -2.88 -28.93
CA LYS A 40 -20.99 -2.15 -28.14
C LYS A 40 -21.73 -3.04 -27.11
N GLY A 41 -21.11 -4.12 -26.66
CA GLY A 41 -21.59 -4.97 -25.56
C GLY A 41 -21.27 -4.30 -24.23
N GLY A 42 -22.25 -4.26 -23.30
CA GLY A 42 -22.06 -3.69 -21.97
C GLY A 42 -20.88 -4.30 -21.19
N GLU A 43 -20.46 -3.65 -20.11
CA GLU A 43 -19.40 -4.15 -19.24
C GLU A 43 -19.67 -5.59 -18.79
N VAL A 44 -18.69 -6.46 -19.02
CA VAL A 44 -18.74 -7.85 -18.53
C VAL A 44 -18.41 -7.84 -17.05
N GLY A 45 -19.29 -8.38 -16.22
CA GLY A 45 -19.10 -8.45 -14.78
C GLY A 45 -17.82 -9.21 -14.39
N GLU A 46 -17.18 -8.77 -13.32
CA GLU A 46 -15.89 -9.30 -12.85
C GLU A 46 -15.92 -10.82 -12.65
N GLU A 47 -16.98 -11.38 -12.05
CA GLU A 47 -17.11 -12.81 -11.82
C GLU A 47 -17.04 -13.62 -13.13
N THR A 48 -17.74 -13.17 -14.18
CA THR A 48 -17.70 -13.80 -15.51
C THR A 48 -16.31 -13.68 -16.13
N ARG A 49 -15.68 -12.53 -16.02
CA ARG A 49 -14.31 -12.30 -16.51
C ARG A 49 -13.31 -13.23 -15.84
N LEU A 50 -13.41 -13.41 -14.51
CA LEU A 50 -12.52 -14.28 -13.74
C LEU A 50 -12.80 -15.77 -14.03
N LYS A 51 -14.06 -16.16 -14.18
CA LYS A 51 -14.44 -17.54 -14.55
C LYS A 51 -13.89 -17.95 -15.91
N TYR A 52 -13.92 -17.04 -16.87
CA TYR A 52 -13.38 -17.25 -18.22
C TYR A 52 -12.11 -16.44 -18.47
N ARG A 53 -11.22 -16.37 -17.45
CA ARG A 53 -10.03 -15.50 -17.48
C ARG A 53 -9.14 -15.73 -18.69
N TYR A 54 -9.04 -16.96 -19.18
CA TYR A 54 -8.31 -17.30 -20.40
C TYR A 54 -8.89 -16.66 -21.68
N LEU A 55 -10.19 -16.32 -21.70
CA LEU A 55 -10.81 -15.52 -22.76
C LEU A 55 -10.64 -14.02 -22.50
N ASP A 56 -10.80 -13.57 -21.26
CA ASP A 56 -10.61 -12.18 -20.86
C ASP A 56 -9.19 -11.69 -21.17
N LEU A 57 -8.17 -12.55 -20.97
CA LEU A 57 -6.77 -12.26 -21.32
C LEU A 57 -6.51 -12.12 -22.83
N ARG A 58 -7.44 -12.49 -23.71
CA ARG A 58 -7.38 -12.23 -25.15
C ARG A 58 -7.76 -10.81 -25.50
N ARG A 59 -8.43 -10.10 -24.61
CA ARG A 59 -8.77 -8.68 -24.78
C ARG A 59 -7.50 -7.84 -24.73
N PRO A 60 -7.36 -6.81 -25.62
CA PRO A 60 -6.13 -6.03 -25.73
C PRO A 60 -5.64 -5.43 -24.41
N ALA A 61 -6.53 -4.86 -23.59
CA ALA A 61 -6.16 -4.26 -22.31
C ALA A 61 -5.57 -5.29 -21.34
N GLN A 62 -6.26 -6.40 -21.07
CA GLN A 62 -5.83 -7.44 -20.12
C GLN A 62 -4.59 -8.19 -20.60
N GLY A 63 -4.53 -8.55 -21.88
CA GLY A 63 -3.33 -9.14 -22.48
C GLY A 63 -2.15 -8.16 -22.50
N GLY A 64 -2.42 -6.87 -22.71
CA GLY A 64 -1.46 -5.78 -22.65
C GLY A 64 -0.86 -5.61 -21.26
N ALA A 65 -1.68 -5.72 -20.21
CA ALA A 65 -1.24 -5.64 -18.82
C ALA A 65 -0.16 -6.68 -18.48
N LEU A 66 -0.34 -7.93 -18.91
CA LEU A 66 0.65 -8.99 -18.67
C LEU A 66 1.94 -8.78 -19.49
N ARG A 67 1.85 -8.23 -20.71
CA ARG A 67 3.02 -7.85 -21.50
C ARG A 67 3.77 -6.69 -20.84
N LEU A 68 3.07 -5.66 -20.38
CA LEU A 68 3.67 -4.55 -19.62
C LEU A 68 4.39 -5.06 -18.37
N ARG A 69 3.77 -5.98 -17.63
CA ARG A 69 4.39 -6.64 -16.48
C ARG A 69 5.70 -7.34 -16.86
N SER A 70 5.72 -8.03 -17.99
CA SER A 70 6.95 -8.69 -18.49
C SER A 70 8.05 -7.67 -18.82
N GLU A 71 7.70 -6.55 -19.44
CA GLU A 71 8.68 -5.49 -19.72
C GLU A 71 9.18 -4.80 -18.44
N ALA A 72 8.29 -4.60 -17.45
CA ALA A 72 8.68 -4.09 -16.13
C ALA A 72 9.68 -5.02 -15.43
N ASN A 73 9.45 -6.34 -15.45
CA ASN A 73 10.40 -7.32 -14.91
C ASN A 73 11.77 -7.20 -15.58
N LYS A 74 11.81 -7.09 -16.91
CA LYS A 74 13.07 -6.94 -17.67
C LYS A 74 13.78 -5.62 -17.34
N ALA A 75 13.03 -4.53 -17.20
CA ALA A 75 13.59 -3.21 -16.87
C ALA A 75 14.25 -3.23 -15.49
N ALA A 76 13.56 -3.75 -14.48
CA ALA A 76 14.11 -3.85 -13.13
C ALA A 76 15.36 -4.76 -13.08
N ARG A 77 15.31 -5.95 -13.71
CA ARG A 77 16.47 -6.85 -13.78
C ARG A 77 17.70 -6.20 -14.40
N ARG A 78 17.54 -5.44 -15.50
CA ARG A 78 18.67 -4.73 -16.13
C ARG A 78 19.33 -3.73 -15.20
N VAL A 79 18.57 -3.01 -14.37
CA VAL A 79 19.12 -2.09 -13.38
C VAL A 79 19.88 -2.87 -12.30
N LEU A 80 19.28 -3.93 -11.78
CA LEU A 80 19.86 -4.72 -10.69
C LEU A 80 21.14 -5.46 -11.14
N GLU A 81 21.14 -6.02 -12.36
CA GLU A 81 22.32 -6.66 -12.97
C GLU A 81 23.48 -5.67 -13.13
N LYS A 82 23.20 -4.42 -13.53
CA LYS A 82 24.20 -3.34 -13.62
C LYS A 82 24.86 -3.04 -12.27
N HIS A 83 24.18 -3.28 -11.17
CA HIS A 83 24.65 -3.07 -9.81
C HIS A 83 25.08 -4.36 -9.10
N ASP A 84 25.41 -5.43 -9.85
CA ASP A 84 25.92 -6.70 -9.35
C ASP A 84 25.00 -7.43 -8.36
N PHE A 85 23.68 -7.22 -8.45
CA PHE A 85 22.73 -7.98 -7.66
C PHE A 85 22.59 -9.41 -8.15
N VAL A 86 22.47 -10.35 -7.22
CA VAL A 86 22.24 -11.76 -7.48
C VAL A 86 20.76 -12.10 -7.25
N GLU A 87 20.09 -12.66 -8.25
CA GLU A 87 18.71 -13.16 -8.11
C GLU A 87 18.73 -14.51 -7.37
N ILE A 88 18.14 -14.56 -6.18
CA ILE A 88 18.13 -15.75 -5.32
C ILE A 88 16.71 -16.04 -4.85
N GLU A 89 16.23 -17.26 -5.08
CA GLU A 89 14.94 -17.71 -4.59
C GLU A 89 15.04 -18.16 -3.13
N THR A 90 14.05 -17.76 -2.31
CA THR A 90 13.90 -18.18 -0.92
C THR A 90 12.77 -19.20 -0.77
N PRO A 91 12.74 -20.01 0.30
CA PRO A 91 11.74 -21.06 0.46
C PRO A 91 10.30 -20.52 0.50
N THR A 92 9.40 -21.24 -0.18
CA THR A 92 7.94 -21.03 -0.07
C THR A 92 7.35 -21.83 1.09
N LEU A 93 7.85 -23.04 1.36
CA LEU A 93 7.48 -23.84 2.54
C LEU A 93 8.43 -23.48 3.68
N THR A 94 7.97 -22.69 4.61
CA THR A 94 8.80 -22.20 5.72
C THR A 94 8.09 -22.40 7.08
N ARG A 95 8.64 -21.87 8.12
CA ARG A 95 8.04 -21.83 9.45
C ARG A 95 7.18 -20.59 9.60
N SER A 96 6.08 -20.69 10.37
CA SER A 96 5.31 -19.52 10.79
C SER A 96 6.20 -18.56 11.56
N THR A 97 6.28 -17.33 11.09
CA THR A 97 6.97 -16.21 11.73
C THR A 97 6.02 -15.01 11.70
N PRO A 98 5.67 -14.45 12.86
CA PRO A 98 4.71 -13.35 12.89
C PRO A 98 5.33 -12.07 12.28
N GLU A 99 4.80 -11.65 11.12
CA GLU A 99 5.21 -10.44 10.39
C GLU A 99 4.07 -9.42 10.25
N GLY A 100 3.01 -9.54 11.06
CA GLY A 100 1.88 -8.59 11.08
C GLY A 100 0.58 -9.09 10.45
N ALA A 101 0.63 -10.01 9.49
CA ALA A 101 -0.55 -10.65 8.91
C ALA A 101 -0.73 -12.09 9.44
N ARG A 102 -1.88 -12.72 9.14
CA ARG A 102 -2.07 -14.15 9.38
C ARG A 102 -1.39 -14.96 8.29
N ASP A 103 -0.82 -16.11 8.69
CA ASP A 103 -0.17 -17.04 7.78
C ASP A 103 -1.19 -17.98 7.12
N PHE A 104 -0.95 -18.30 5.84
CA PHE A 104 -1.48 -19.52 5.26
C PHE A 104 -0.62 -20.70 5.70
N VAL A 105 -1.25 -21.76 6.22
CA VAL A 105 -0.56 -22.92 6.74
C VAL A 105 -0.84 -24.17 5.92
N VAL A 106 0.20 -25.03 5.75
CA VAL A 106 0.15 -26.26 4.97
C VAL A 106 0.54 -27.44 5.87
N PRO A 107 -0.28 -28.49 5.99
CA PRO A 107 0.04 -29.62 6.85
C PRO A 107 1.24 -30.43 6.33
N ALA A 108 2.15 -30.82 7.23
CA ALA A 108 3.32 -31.62 6.91
C ALA A 108 3.02 -33.11 7.05
N ARG A 109 2.74 -33.82 5.95
CA ARG A 109 2.42 -35.25 5.93
C ARG A 109 3.48 -36.13 6.61
N LEU A 110 4.76 -35.80 6.41
CA LEU A 110 5.87 -36.58 6.98
C LEU A 110 6.09 -36.33 8.48
N LYS A 111 5.46 -35.29 9.04
CA LYS A 111 5.56 -34.94 10.46
C LYS A 111 4.19 -34.56 10.99
N PRO A 112 3.31 -35.54 11.28
CA PRO A 112 1.94 -35.28 11.73
C PRO A 112 1.90 -34.34 12.94
N GLY A 113 0.98 -33.39 12.93
CA GLY A 113 0.86 -32.33 13.93
C GLY A 113 1.80 -31.13 13.72
N SER A 114 2.63 -31.15 12.67
CA SER A 114 3.45 -30.02 12.26
C SER A 114 2.95 -29.40 10.96
N TRP A 115 3.23 -28.10 10.77
CA TRP A 115 2.72 -27.31 9.67
C TRP A 115 3.85 -26.48 9.06
N TYR A 116 3.86 -26.36 7.75
CA TYR A 116 4.55 -25.28 7.06
C TYR A 116 3.67 -24.03 7.04
N ALA A 117 4.29 -22.87 6.97
CA ALA A 117 3.63 -21.62 6.63
C ALA A 117 4.11 -21.13 5.27
N LEU A 118 3.24 -20.44 4.52
CA LEU A 118 3.63 -19.72 3.31
C LEU A 118 4.18 -18.34 3.72
N PRO A 119 5.28 -17.85 3.10
CA PRO A 119 5.97 -16.65 3.56
C PRO A 119 5.16 -15.38 3.29
N GLN A 120 5.09 -14.50 4.29
CA GLN A 120 4.52 -13.16 4.13
C GLN A 120 5.47 -12.22 3.38
N SER A 121 6.78 -12.46 3.52
CA SER A 121 7.89 -11.81 2.82
C SER A 121 9.16 -12.65 2.94
N PRO A 122 10.22 -12.39 2.15
CA PRO A 122 11.52 -13.02 2.30
C PRO A 122 12.37 -12.47 3.46
N GLN A 123 11.84 -11.64 4.35
CA GLN A 123 12.61 -10.79 5.29
C GLN A 123 13.70 -11.54 6.06
N LEU A 124 13.38 -12.66 6.68
CA LEU A 124 14.36 -13.40 7.49
C LEU A 124 15.45 -14.06 6.66
N PHE A 125 15.08 -14.60 5.49
CA PHE A 125 16.03 -15.28 4.60
C PHE A 125 16.98 -14.30 3.92
N LYS A 126 16.51 -13.12 3.52
CA LYS A 126 17.39 -12.12 2.90
C LYS A 126 18.43 -11.58 3.88
N GLN A 127 18.08 -11.44 5.17
CA GLN A 127 19.05 -11.10 6.21
C GLN A 127 20.09 -12.22 6.41
N LEU A 128 19.66 -13.49 6.37
CA LEU A 128 20.58 -14.63 6.39
C LEU A 128 21.51 -14.65 5.17
N LEU A 129 21.04 -14.22 3.99
CA LEU A 129 21.87 -14.08 2.79
C LEU A 129 22.95 -13.01 2.96
N MET A 130 22.67 -11.94 3.71
CA MET A 130 23.70 -10.95 4.05
C MET A 130 24.77 -11.54 4.96
N VAL A 131 24.36 -12.32 5.98
CA VAL A 131 25.32 -13.09 6.81
C VAL A 131 26.12 -14.10 5.98
N ALA A 132 25.49 -14.68 4.95
CA ALA A 132 26.14 -15.61 4.01
C ALA A 132 27.12 -14.92 3.03
N GLY A 133 27.23 -13.59 3.05
CA GLY A 133 28.13 -12.84 2.19
C GLY A 133 27.65 -12.66 0.75
N MET A 134 26.34 -12.77 0.51
CA MET A 134 25.76 -12.51 -0.82
C MET A 134 25.74 -11.02 -1.19
N GLU A 135 26.01 -10.14 -0.27
CA GLU A 135 26.15 -8.68 -0.34
C GLU A 135 25.02 -7.91 -1.06
N ARG A 136 24.55 -8.39 -2.20
CA ARG A 136 23.49 -7.78 -3.02
C ARG A 136 22.53 -8.83 -3.54
N TYR A 137 21.39 -8.92 -2.92
CA TYR A 137 20.34 -9.89 -3.22
C TYR A 137 19.11 -9.19 -3.79
N TYR A 138 18.44 -9.82 -4.74
CA TYR A 138 17.06 -9.50 -5.08
C TYR A 138 16.26 -10.75 -5.47
N GLN A 139 14.94 -10.60 -5.45
CA GLN A 139 14.00 -11.62 -5.90
C GLN A 139 12.68 -10.97 -6.33
N LEU A 140 12.07 -11.42 -7.43
CA LEU A 140 10.64 -11.23 -7.67
C LEU A 140 9.90 -12.29 -6.85
N ALA A 141 9.62 -11.95 -5.59
CA ALA A 141 9.12 -12.87 -4.58
C ALA A 141 7.60 -12.97 -4.58
N ARG A 142 7.07 -14.18 -4.53
CA ARG A 142 5.66 -14.42 -4.23
C ARG A 142 5.45 -14.41 -2.72
N CYS A 143 4.54 -13.55 -2.26
CA CYS A 143 4.21 -13.36 -0.86
C CYS A 143 2.75 -13.75 -0.63
N TYR A 144 2.43 -14.17 0.61
CA TYR A 144 1.12 -14.69 0.99
C TYR A 144 0.67 -14.06 2.30
N ARG A 145 -0.55 -13.51 2.33
CA ARG A 145 -1.14 -12.93 3.56
C ARG A 145 -2.62 -13.24 3.62
N ASP A 146 -3.05 -13.84 4.72
CA ASP A 146 -4.47 -14.12 4.98
C ASP A 146 -5.11 -12.88 5.63
N GLU A 147 -5.41 -11.90 4.79
CA GLU A 147 -6.01 -10.62 5.14
C GLU A 147 -7.30 -10.38 4.36
N ASP A 148 -8.03 -9.31 4.70
CA ASP A 148 -9.23 -8.90 3.97
C ASP A 148 -8.91 -8.52 2.52
N PHE A 149 -9.69 -9.03 1.59
CA PHE A 149 -9.52 -8.80 0.15
C PHE A 149 -10.10 -7.44 -0.24
N ARG A 150 -9.30 -6.66 -1.00
CA ARG A 150 -9.67 -5.35 -1.52
C ARG A 150 -9.20 -5.22 -2.97
N ALA A 151 -9.54 -4.11 -3.64
CA ALA A 151 -9.07 -3.84 -4.99
C ALA A 151 -7.53 -3.79 -5.10
N ASP A 152 -6.87 -3.38 -4.02
CA ASP A 152 -5.42 -3.23 -3.89
C ASP A 152 -4.74 -4.34 -3.06
N ARG A 153 -5.48 -5.41 -2.70
CA ARG A 153 -4.98 -6.54 -1.89
C ARG A 153 -5.43 -7.88 -2.43
N GLN A 154 -4.47 -8.82 -2.50
CA GLN A 154 -4.69 -10.22 -2.86
C GLN A 154 -4.03 -11.12 -1.82
N PRO A 155 -4.54 -12.36 -1.60
CA PRO A 155 -3.94 -13.30 -0.64
C PRO A 155 -2.56 -13.76 -1.06
N GLU A 156 -2.29 -13.77 -2.35
CA GLU A 156 -0.99 -13.99 -2.97
C GLU A 156 -0.67 -12.83 -3.91
N PHE A 157 0.52 -12.26 -3.78
CA PHE A 157 0.97 -11.10 -4.52
C PHE A 157 2.48 -11.14 -4.74
N MET A 158 2.99 -10.23 -5.55
CA MET A 158 4.42 -10.19 -5.87
C MET A 158 5.08 -8.94 -5.31
N GLN A 159 6.30 -9.12 -4.82
CA GLN A 159 7.21 -8.03 -4.47
C GLN A 159 8.50 -8.14 -5.28
N LEU A 160 9.05 -7.01 -5.72
CA LEU A 160 10.47 -6.93 -6.01
C LEU A 160 11.16 -6.66 -4.68
N ASP A 161 11.82 -7.67 -4.14
CA ASP A 161 12.47 -7.64 -2.83
C ASP A 161 13.98 -7.56 -2.99
N MET A 162 14.63 -6.69 -2.23
CA MET A 162 16.08 -6.44 -2.31
C MET A 162 16.69 -6.30 -0.92
N GLU A 163 17.95 -6.71 -0.79
CA GLU A 163 18.76 -6.48 0.41
C GLU A 163 20.23 -6.28 0.02
N MET A 164 20.93 -5.38 0.72
CA MET A 164 22.32 -5.00 0.46
C MET A 164 23.11 -4.91 1.77
N SER A 165 24.35 -5.33 1.73
CA SER A 165 25.33 -5.18 2.83
C SER A 165 26.17 -3.93 2.67
N PHE A 166 26.62 -3.36 3.82
CA PHE A 166 27.52 -2.21 3.91
C PHE A 166 26.95 -0.96 3.24
N VAL A 167 25.67 -0.68 3.47
CA VAL A 167 24.90 0.42 2.89
C VAL A 167 24.21 1.24 3.96
N ASP A 168 23.94 2.49 3.62
CA ASP A 168 23.02 3.36 4.32
C ASP A 168 21.70 3.56 3.54
N GLN A 169 20.83 4.41 4.05
CA GLN A 169 19.53 4.72 3.43
C GLN A 169 19.70 5.32 2.03
N GLU A 170 20.71 6.16 1.82
CA GLU A 170 20.94 6.86 0.56
C GLU A 170 21.32 5.91 -0.57
N ASP A 171 22.12 4.89 -0.27
CA ASP A 171 22.53 3.88 -1.23
C ASP A 171 21.30 3.09 -1.76
N ILE A 172 20.38 2.75 -0.87
CA ILE A 172 19.17 2.01 -1.25
C ILE A 172 18.22 2.91 -2.04
N ILE A 173 17.98 4.14 -1.59
CA ILE A 173 17.15 5.11 -2.28
C ILE A 173 17.65 5.35 -3.70
N ALA A 174 18.95 5.51 -3.90
CA ALA A 174 19.52 5.75 -5.22
C ALA A 174 19.24 4.63 -6.22
N ILE A 175 19.35 3.36 -5.79
CA ILE A 175 19.04 2.20 -6.65
C ILE A 175 17.55 2.10 -6.93
N VAL A 176 16.70 2.32 -5.93
CA VAL A 176 15.25 2.32 -6.12
C VAL A 176 14.81 3.41 -7.09
N GLU A 177 15.37 4.61 -6.98
CA GLU A 177 15.10 5.70 -7.93
C GLU A 177 15.50 5.32 -9.36
N GLU A 178 16.65 4.67 -9.56
CA GLU A 178 17.04 4.17 -10.89
C GLU A 178 16.07 3.13 -11.43
N ILE A 179 15.59 2.21 -10.59
CA ILE A 179 14.56 1.23 -10.98
C ILE A 179 13.27 1.95 -11.38
N LEU A 180 12.77 2.88 -10.57
CA LEU A 180 11.53 3.62 -10.84
C LEU A 180 11.63 4.44 -12.14
N VAL A 181 12.76 5.11 -12.37
CA VAL A 181 13.02 5.83 -13.63
C VAL A 181 12.93 4.87 -14.84
N ALA A 182 13.56 3.69 -14.75
CA ALA A 182 13.51 2.70 -15.82
C ALA A 182 12.10 2.15 -16.06
N LEU A 183 11.29 2.00 -15.01
CA LEU A 183 9.90 1.53 -15.10
C LEU A 183 8.99 2.58 -15.74
N TRP A 184 9.02 3.84 -15.30
CA TRP A 184 8.17 4.89 -15.85
C TRP A 184 8.56 5.29 -17.27
N GLN A 185 9.82 5.06 -17.63
CA GLN A 185 10.26 5.23 -19.02
C GLN A 185 9.52 4.28 -20.00
N LEU A 186 9.00 3.13 -19.53
CA LEU A 186 8.19 2.21 -20.35
C LEU A 186 6.88 2.85 -20.84
N ILE A 187 6.37 3.83 -20.13
CA ILE A 187 5.17 4.60 -20.48
C ILE A 187 5.51 6.01 -21.00
N GLY A 188 6.79 6.29 -21.26
CA GLY A 188 7.25 7.57 -21.82
C GLY A 188 7.33 8.71 -20.81
N TYR A 189 7.27 8.42 -19.49
CA TYR A 189 7.42 9.42 -18.44
C TYR A 189 8.82 9.37 -17.83
N THR A 190 9.44 10.52 -17.66
CA THR A 190 10.75 10.66 -16.99
C THR A 190 10.53 11.21 -15.59
N ILE A 191 10.80 10.38 -14.57
CA ILE A 191 10.71 10.80 -13.17
C ILE A 191 11.84 11.79 -12.87
N PRO A 192 11.54 13.00 -12.37
CA PRO A 192 12.59 13.92 -11.89
C PRO A 192 13.30 13.33 -10.66
N THR A 193 14.63 13.29 -10.70
CA THR A 193 15.46 12.83 -9.58
C THR A 193 16.41 13.94 -9.14
N PRO A 194 16.79 14.01 -7.84
CA PRO A 194 16.35 13.13 -6.76
C PRO A 194 14.85 13.32 -6.46
N ILE A 195 14.16 12.22 -6.09
CA ILE A 195 12.76 12.28 -5.65
C ILE A 195 12.67 13.06 -4.34
N PRO A 196 11.70 14.00 -4.20
CA PRO A 196 11.52 14.77 -2.97
C PRO A 196 11.32 13.87 -1.73
N ARG A 197 11.76 14.37 -0.58
CA ARG A 197 11.63 13.68 0.72
C ARG A 197 10.84 14.52 1.69
N MET A 198 10.12 13.86 2.57
CA MET A 198 9.52 14.44 3.78
C MET A 198 9.61 13.45 4.92
N THR A 199 9.62 13.96 6.14
CA THR A 199 9.50 13.09 7.31
C THR A 199 8.06 12.59 7.48
N TYR A 200 7.90 11.46 8.17
CA TYR A 200 6.57 10.97 8.56
C TYR A 200 5.78 12.04 9.33
N ALA A 201 6.44 12.77 10.24
CA ALA A 201 5.82 13.85 11.00
C ALA A 201 5.26 14.97 10.09
N GLU A 202 6.02 15.37 9.05
CA GLU A 202 5.56 16.34 8.05
C GLU A 202 4.40 15.80 7.23
N ALA A 203 4.48 14.56 6.77
CA ALA A 203 3.41 13.91 6.02
C ALA A 203 2.08 13.88 6.81
N MET A 204 2.15 13.50 8.06
CA MET A 204 0.98 13.46 8.94
C MET A 204 0.47 14.85 9.32
N ARG A 205 1.35 15.82 9.53
CA ARG A 205 0.98 17.21 9.86
C ARG A 205 0.30 17.90 8.68
N ASP A 206 0.93 17.85 7.50
CA ASP A 206 0.53 18.66 6.35
C ASP A 206 -0.54 17.98 5.48
N TYR A 207 -0.61 16.66 5.48
CA TYR A 207 -1.46 15.88 4.58
C TYR A 207 -2.39 14.88 5.28
N GLY A 208 -2.18 14.62 6.57
CA GLY A 208 -2.98 13.68 7.36
C GLY A 208 -2.84 12.22 6.91
N SER A 209 -1.73 11.88 6.26
CA SER A 209 -1.46 10.55 5.71
C SER A 209 0.03 10.32 5.60
N ASP A 210 0.49 9.09 5.88
CA ASP A 210 1.83 8.58 5.64
C ASP A 210 2.14 8.34 4.15
N LYS A 211 1.13 8.41 3.29
CA LYS A 211 1.21 8.25 1.83
C LYS A 211 0.44 9.35 1.10
N PRO A 212 0.92 10.60 1.18
CA PRO A 212 0.21 11.75 0.61
C PRO A 212 0.18 11.72 -0.92
N ASP A 213 -0.96 12.09 -1.49
CA ASP A 213 -1.06 12.42 -2.91
C ASP A 213 -0.59 13.87 -3.12
N LEU A 214 0.52 14.07 -3.81
CA LEU A 214 1.12 15.37 -4.04
C LEU A 214 0.83 15.96 -5.42
N ARG A 215 -0.13 15.40 -6.17
CA ARG A 215 -0.56 15.95 -7.48
C ARG A 215 -1.33 17.25 -7.38
N PHE A 216 -1.69 17.68 -6.17
CA PHE A 216 -2.43 18.93 -5.90
C PHE A 216 -1.96 19.56 -4.58
N ASP A 217 -2.00 20.88 -4.52
CA ASP A 217 -1.51 21.66 -3.39
C ASP A 217 -2.66 22.06 -2.45
N ILE A 218 -3.15 21.07 -1.68
CA ILE A 218 -4.06 21.31 -0.55
C ILE A 218 -3.37 20.74 0.69
N LYS A 219 -3.20 21.53 1.74
CA LYS A 219 -2.61 21.12 3.01
C LYS A 219 -3.62 21.24 4.15
N LEU A 220 -3.40 20.47 5.19
CA LEU A 220 -4.08 20.65 6.46
C LEU A 220 -3.52 21.88 7.18
N VAL A 221 -4.36 22.60 7.90
CA VAL A 221 -3.95 23.71 8.76
C VAL A 221 -4.35 23.38 10.19
N GLU A 222 -3.38 23.41 11.10
CA GLU A 222 -3.65 23.23 12.53
C GLU A 222 -4.28 24.49 13.12
N CYS A 223 -5.39 24.34 13.84
CA CYS A 223 -6.17 25.42 14.43
C CYS A 223 -6.30 25.27 15.97
N THR A 224 -5.58 24.36 16.59
CA THR A 224 -5.70 24.06 18.03
C THR A 224 -5.41 25.30 18.88
N GLU A 225 -4.30 26.00 18.62
CA GLU A 225 -3.95 27.22 19.35
C GLU A 225 -4.91 28.37 19.03
N PHE A 226 -5.34 28.52 17.76
CA PHE A 226 -6.30 29.52 17.32
C PHE A 226 -7.62 29.41 18.11
N PHE A 227 -8.09 28.20 18.41
CA PHE A 227 -9.31 27.91 19.17
C PHE A 227 -9.07 27.65 20.66
N SER A 228 -7.91 28.00 21.20
CA SER A 228 -7.57 27.72 22.63
C SER A 228 -8.58 28.29 23.65
N ASN A 229 -9.23 29.40 23.33
CA ASN A 229 -10.21 30.07 24.18
C ASN A 229 -11.65 30.04 23.60
N THR A 230 -11.93 29.10 22.70
CA THR A 230 -13.19 29.03 21.99
C THR A 230 -14.40 28.73 22.91
N PRO A 231 -15.55 29.40 22.73
CA PRO A 231 -16.79 29.01 23.40
C PRO A 231 -17.41 27.74 22.78
N PHE A 232 -16.97 27.33 21.59
CA PHE A 232 -17.52 26.19 20.88
C PHE A 232 -16.96 24.86 21.41
N ARG A 233 -17.77 24.17 22.21
CA ARG A 233 -17.38 22.95 22.93
C ARG A 233 -16.76 21.86 22.02
N VAL A 234 -17.18 21.77 20.76
CA VAL A 234 -16.65 20.77 19.81
C VAL A 234 -15.17 21.03 19.48
N PHE A 235 -14.70 22.26 19.58
CA PHE A 235 -13.30 22.62 19.32
C PHE A 235 -12.45 22.69 20.61
N GLN A 236 -13.04 22.43 21.77
CA GLN A 236 -12.31 22.26 23.03
C GLN A 236 -11.75 20.82 23.14
N ASN A 237 -10.80 20.49 22.27
CA ASN A 237 -10.18 19.16 22.16
C ASN A 237 -8.67 19.29 22.03
N GLU A 238 -7.96 18.16 22.14
CA GLU A 238 -6.49 18.12 22.00
C GLU A 238 -5.99 18.56 20.63
N TYR A 239 -6.79 18.37 19.60
CA TYR A 239 -6.49 18.75 18.22
C TYR A 239 -7.73 19.34 17.54
N VAL A 240 -7.54 20.45 16.84
CA VAL A 240 -8.48 21.01 15.86
C VAL A 240 -7.69 21.32 14.59
N GLY A 241 -8.10 20.72 13.48
CA GLY A 241 -7.50 20.98 12.18
C GLY A 241 -8.54 21.38 11.15
N ALA A 242 -8.06 21.97 10.06
CA ALA A 242 -8.89 22.43 8.96
C ALA A 242 -8.33 22.04 7.60
N VAL A 243 -9.21 21.96 6.60
CA VAL A 243 -8.87 21.89 5.18
C VAL A 243 -9.82 22.79 4.39
N VAL A 244 -9.27 23.51 3.41
CA VAL A 244 -10.04 24.48 2.61
C VAL A 244 -10.46 23.87 1.28
N MET A 245 -11.73 24.03 0.93
CA MET A 245 -12.27 23.73 -0.39
C MET A 245 -12.55 25.04 -1.14
N ALA A 246 -11.74 25.33 -2.15
CA ALA A 246 -11.88 26.51 -2.98
C ALA A 246 -13.26 26.53 -3.67
N GLY A 247 -13.95 27.69 -3.61
CA GLY A 247 -15.30 27.86 -4.17
C GLY A 247 -16.39 27.02 -3.50
N GLY A 248 -16.08 26.37 -2.37
CA GLY A 248 -16.98 25.41 -1.70
C GLY A 248 -18.22 26.05 -1.06
N ALA A 249 -18.23 27.37 -0.82
CA ALA A 249 -19.39 28.08 -0.27
C ALA A 249 -20.58 28.11 -1.24
N SER A 250 -20.35 27.98 -2.54
CA SER A 250 -21.39 27.91 -3.56
C SER A 250 -22.13 26.57 -3.64
N GLN A 251 -21.67 25.55 -2.89
CA GLN A 251 -22.30 24.23 -2.90
C GLN A 251 -23.72 24.27 -2.33
N PRO A 252 -24.67 23.57 -2.98
CA PRO A 252 -26.02 23.43 -2.43
C PRO A 252 -25.98 22.73 -1.07
N ARG A 253 -26.86 23.10 -0.16
CA ARG A 253 -26.96 22.49 1.18
C ARG A 253 -26.94 20.96 1.18
N ARG A 254 -27.62 20.36 0.20
CA ARG A 254 -27.61 18.88 0.03
C ARG A 254 -26.19 18.30 -0.14
N GLN A 255 -25.28 19.00 -0.81
CA GLN A 255 -23.90 18.56 -0.97
C GLN A 255 -23.10 18.75 0.32
N LEU A 256 -23.34 19.80 1.08
CA LEU A 256 -22.75 20.00 2.40
C LEU A 256 -23.25 18.95 3.40
N ASP A 257 -24.53 18.60 3.35
CA ASP A 257 -25.10 17.50 4.15
C ASP A 257 -24.46 16.14 3.75
N ALA A 258 -24.16 15.91 2.47
CA ALA A 258 -23.48 14.71 2.00
C ALA A 258 -22.06 14.55 2.57
N TRP A 259 -21.36 15.65 2.87
CA TRP A 259 -20.07 15.60 3.56
C TRP A 259 -20.18 15.05 4.99
N GLN A 260 -21.31 15.29 5.67
CA GLN A 260 -21.56 14.72 7.00
C GLN A 260 -21.68 13.19 6.93
N GLU A 261 -22.44 12.68 5.96
CA GLU A 261 -22.61 11.23 5.76
C GLU A 261 -21.31 10.59 5.28
N TRP A 262 -20.54 11.27 4.44
CA TRP A 262 -19.22 10.85 4.01
C TRP A 262 -18.26 10.67 5.21
N ALA A 263 -18.28 11.59 6.16
CA ALA A 263 -17.46 11.51 7.37
C ALA A 263 -17.93 10.39 8.32
N LYS A 264 -19.24 10.20 8.49
CA LYS A 264 -19.81 9.12 9.30
C LYS A 264 -19.46 7.73 8.77
N GLN A 265 -19.48 7.55 7.45
CA GLN A 265 -19.04 6.29 6.81
C GLN A 265 -17.57 5.94 7.10
N ARG A 266 -16.78 6.92 7.53
CA ARG A 266 -15.38 6.80 7.96
C ARG A 266 -15.20 6.76 9.48
N GLY A 267 -16.29 6.53 10.22
CA GLY A 267 -16.26 6.40 11.69
C GLY A 267 -16.23 7.71 12.45
N ALA A 268 -16.27 8.87 11.77
CA ALA A 268 -16.32 10.17 12.43
C ALA A 268 -17.75 10.55 12.83
N LYS A 269 -17.89 11.43 13.83
CA LYS A 269 -19.22 11.95 14.23
C LYS A 269 -19.82 12.92 13.20
N GLY A 270 -18.99 13.50 12.35
CA GLY A 270 -19.34 14.47 11.30
C GLY A 270 -18.10 15.23 10.85
N LEU A 271 -18.28 16.12 9.89
CA LEU A 271 -17.27 17.05 9.40
C LEU A 271 -17.80 18.47 9.54
N ALA A 272 -17.35 19.19 10.55
CA ALA A 272 -17.79 20.56 10.81
C ALA A 272 -17.35 21.49 9.68
N TYR A 273 -18.12 22.53 9.36
CA TYR A 273 -17.75 23.47 8.30
C TYR A 273 -18.16 24.91 8.57
N ILE A 274 -17.42 25.83 7.93
CA ILE A 274 -17.69 27.25 7.83
C ILE A 274 -17.69 27.64 6.35
N LEU A 275 -18.61 28.47 5.94
CA LEU A 275 -18.67 29.08 4.60
C LEU A 275 -18.17 30.51 4.69
N ILE A 276 -17.28 30.90 3.80
CA ILE A 276 -16.82 32.28 3.65
C ILE A 276 -17.64 32.92 2.52
N GLY A 277 -18.46 33.91 2.87
CA GLY A 277 -19.26 34.63 1.88
C GLY A 277 -18.40 35.47 0.93
N GLU A 278 -18.99 35.96 -0.15
CA GLU A 278 -18.34 36.87 -1.10
C GLU A 278 -17.90 38.19 -0.43
N ASP A 279 -18.56 38.58 0.67
CA ASP A 279 -18.22 39.68 1.54
C ASP A 279 -17.08 39.39 2.54
N GLY A 280 -16.58 38.16 2.56
CA GLY A 280 -15.58 37.68 3.50
C GLY A 280 -16.13 37.24 4.87
N GLU A 281 -17.43 37.32 5.09
CA GLU A 281 -18.07 36.98 6.36
C GLU A 281 -18.19 35.45 6.54
N ALA A 282 -17.84 35.00 7.75
CA ALA A 282 -17.96 33.57 8.11
C ALA A 282 -19.42 33.24 8.48
N SER A 283 -19.97 32.21 7.86
CA SER A 283 -21.36 31.76 8.04
C SER A 283 -21.43 30.22 8.20
N GLY A 284 -22.65 29.74 8.50
CA GLY A 284 -22.90 28.31 8.63
C GLY A 284 -23.04 27.81 10.09
N PRO A 285 -23.16 26.48 10.29
CA PRO A 285 -23.49 25.94 11.60
C PRO A 285 -22.44 26.20 12.68
N VAL A 286 -21.15 26.14 12.32
CA VAL A 286 -20.03 26.36 13.24
C VAL A 286 -19.87 27.83 13.58
N ALA A 287 -19.95 28.74 12.59
CA ALA A 287 -19.73 30.16 12.76
C ALA A 287 -20.62 30.78 13.84
N LYS A 288 -21.85 30.30 14.03
CA LYS A 288 -22.80 30.77 15.05
C LYS A 288 -22.34 30.49 16.48
N ASN A 289 -21.44 29.58 16.68
CA ASN A 289 -20.94 29.16 18.00
C ASN A 289 -19.56 29.75 18.32
N LEU A 290 -18.95 30.46 17.39
CA LEU A 290 -17.65 31.10 17.55
C LEU A 290 -17.76 32.49 18.14
N SER A 291 -16.73 32.97 18.80
CA SER A 291 -16.57 34.36 19.16
C SER A 291 -16.40 35.25 17.91
N ASP A 292 -16.63 36.56 18.05
CA ASP A 292 -16.45 37.51 16.95
C ASP A 292 -15.01 37.53 16.45
N ALA A 293 -14.03 37.44 17.34
CA ALA A 293 -12.62 37.38 16.98
C ALA A 293 -12.29 36.14 16.12
N GLU A 294 -12.82 34.97 16.51
CA GLU A 294 -12.64 33.73 15.76
C GLU A 294 -13.33 33.78 14.40
N ARG A 295 -14.58 34.29 14.33
CA ARG A 295 -15.28 34.44 13.04
C ARG A 295 -14.54 35.34 12.06
N ASN A 296 -14.02 36.45 12.55
CA ASN A 296 -13.31 37.43 11.72
C ASN A 296 -11.88 36.98 11.36
N GLY A 297 -11.26 36.11 12.16
CA GLY A 297 -9.87 35.68 12.00
C GLY A 297 -9.69 34.36 11.25
N ILE A 298 -10.69 33.48 11.23
CA ILE A 298 -10.49 32.10 10.77
C ILE A 298 -10.11 31.99 9.29
N ALA A 299 -10.71 32.81 8.42
CA ALA A 299 -10.38 32.81 6.99
C ALA A 299 -8.91 33.14 6.76
N ALA A 300 -8.39 34.17 7.41
CA ALA A 300 -6.97 34.56 7.32
C ALA A 300 -6.05 33.48 7.91
N HIS A 301 -6.45 32.86 9.03
CA HIS A 301 -5.66 31.82 9.68
C HIS A 301 -5.45 30.59 8.79
N VAL A 302 -6.50 30.14 8.09
CA VAL A 302 -6.42 28.95 7.21
C VAL A 302 -6.12 29.30 5.74
N GLY A 303 -5.99 30.57 5.38
CA GLY A 303 -5.74 31.02 4.02
C GLY A 303 -6.95 30.94 3.08
N ALA A 304 -8.16 30.84 3.64
CA ALA A 304 -9.39 30.78 2.85
C ALA A 304 -9.73 32.13 2.22
N GLN A 305 -10.29 32.11 1.02
CA GLN A 305 -10.74 33.27 0.26
C GLN A 305 -12.26 33.40 0.29
N PRO A 306 -12.83 34.58 -0.03
CA PRO A 306 -14.24 34.70 -0.28
C PRO A 306 -14.76 33.66 -1.27
N GLY A 307 -15.88 33.01 -0.92
CA GLY A 307 -16.44 31.90 -1.69
C GLY A 307 -15.97 30.49 -1.28
N ASP A 308 -15.03 30.36 -0.35
CA ASP A 308 -14.50 29.06 0.09
C ASP A 308 -15.32 28.40 1.19
N CYS A 309 -15.19 27.09 1.31
CA CYS A 309 -15.68 26.30 2.44
C CYS A 309 -14.48 25.73 3.22
N ILE A 310 -14.50 25.94 4.53
CA ILE A 310 -13.50 25.41 5.47
C ILE A 310 -14.13 24.22 6.18
N PHE A 311 -13.53 23.03 6.04
CA PHE A 311 -13.92 21.83 6.80
C PHE A 311 -12.99 21.63 7.99
N PHE A 312 -13.56 21.18 9.12
CA PHE A 312 -12.84 20.97 10.37
C PHE A 312 -13.04 19.54 10.88
N ALA A 313 -11.97 19.01 11.48
CA ALA A 313 -12.04 17.85 12.37
C ALA A 313 -11.43 18.21 13.72
N ALA A 314 -12.04 17.73 14.80
CA ALA A 314 -11.58 17.95 16.16
C ALA A 314 -11.74 16.68 16.99
N GLY A 315 -10.75 16.40 17.86
CA GLY A 315 -10.72 15.22 18.73
C GLY A 315 -9.33 14.66 18.88
N GLU A 316 -9.22 13.33 18.85
CA GLU A 316 -7.93 12.63 18.87
C GLU A 316 -7.13 13.00 17.62
N THR A 317 -5.85 13.31 17.81
CA THR A 317 -4.98 13.91 16.78
C THR A 317 -4.85 13.03 15.54
N LYS A 318 -4.54 11.74 15.70
CA LYS A 318 -4.32 10.80 14.58
C LYS A 318 -5.59 10.62 13.74
N ALA A 319 -6.73 10.39 14.41
CA ALA A 319 -8.03 10.19 13.74
C ALA A 319 -8.51 11.47 13.03
N SER A 320 -8.34 12.64 13.65
CA SER A 320 -8.75 13.93 13.07
C SER A 320 -7.91 14.28 11.84
N ARG A 321 -6.60 14.09 11.90
CA ARG A 321 -5.69 14.27 10.75
C ARG A 321 -6.03 13.31 9.61
N ALA A 322 -6.28 12.04 9.91
CA ALA A 322 -6.66 11.04 8.91
C ALA A 322 -7.98 11.40 8.21
N LEU A 323 -8.98 11.88 8.95
CA LEU A 323 -10.24 12.34 8.37
C LEU A 323 -10.04 13.53 7.42
N LEU A 324 -9.24 14.52 7.83
CA LEU A 324 -8.92 15.70 7.00
C LEU A 324 -8.07 15.31 5.79
N GLY A 325 -7.13 14.40 5.93
CA GLY A 325 -6.34 13.87 4.82
C GLY A 325 -7.21 13.17 3.78
N ALA A 326 -8.20 12.38 4.22
CA ALA A 326 -9.20 11.79 3.33
C ALA A 326 -10.08 12.87 2.67
N ALA A 327 -10.51 13.89 3.42
CA ALA A 327 -11.30 15.02 2.89
C ALA A 327 -10.52 15.80 1.84
N ARG A 328 -9.23 16.01 2.03
CA ARG A 328 -8.31 16.63 1.09
C ARG A 328 -8.35 15.93 -0.28
N GLY A 329 -8.24 14.61 -0.29
CA GLY A 329 -8.31 13.81 -1.53
C GLY A 329 -9.68 13.88 -2.22
N GLU A 330 -10.77 13.84 -1.43
CA GLU A 330 -12.14 13.97 -1.95
C GLU A 330 -12.40 15.37 -2.52
N ILE A 331 -11.86 16.42 -1.89
CA ILE A 331 -11.92 17.81 -2.40
C ILE A 331 -11.21 17.88 -3.75
N ALA A 332 -9.98 17.37 -3.84
CA ALA A 332 -9.21 17.38 -5.08
C ALA A 332 -9.94 16.69 -6.23
N ARG A 333 -10.55 15.51 -5.96
CA ARG A 333 -11.36 14.77 -6.92
C ARG A 333 -12.59 15.58 -7.38
N LYS A 334 -13.33 16.19 -6.45
CA LYS A 334 -14.52 17.00 -6.77
C LYS A 334 -14.20 18.25 -7.58
N LEU A 335 -13.06 18.87 -7.31
CA LEU A 335 -12.60 20.07 -8.01
C LEU A 335 -11.84 19.74 -9.32
N GLY A 336 -11.64 18.45 -9.65
CA GLY A 336 -10.91 18.05 -10.86
C GLY A 336 -9.45 18.52 -10.87
N LEU A 337 -8.80 18.56 -9.71
CA LEU A 337 -7.41 19.00 -9.57
C LEU A 337 -6.39 17.95 -10.04
N ILE A 338 -6.81 16.68 -10.06
CA ILE A 338 -5.98 15.56 -10.50
C ILE A 338 -6.21 15.34 -11.98
N LYS A 339 -5.16 15.47 -12.79
CA LYS A 339 -5.21 15.24 -14.23
C LYS A 339 -4.71 13.84 -14.56
N GLU A 340 -5.25 13.26 -15.62
CA GLU A 340 -4.74 12.01 -16.16
C GLU A 340 -3.29 12.19 -16.64
N GLY A 341 -2.42 11.25 -16.28
CA GLY A 341 -0.99 11.30 -16.60
C GLY A 341 -0.13 12.13 -15.65
N ASP A 342 -0.71 12.76 -14.61
CA ASP A 342 0.07 13.43 -13.56
C ASP A 342 0.70 12.39 -12.63
N TRP A 343 2.01 12.55 -12.38
CA TRP A 343 2.77 11.72 -11.47
C TRP A 343 3.45 12.56 -10.40
N ALA A 344 3.29 12.15 -9.15
CA ALA A 344 3.95 12.77 -8.02
C ALA A 344 4.54 11.68 -7.11
N PHE A 345 5.84 11.75 -6.90
CA PHE A 345 6.61 10.83 -6.06
C PHE A 345 7.15 11.54 -4.85
N THR A 346 7.23 10.83 -3.73
CA THR A 346 7.94 11.30 -2.54
C THR A 346 8.42 10.13 -1.70
N TRP A 347 9.56 10.30 -1.06
CA TRP A 347 9.98 9.44 0.03
C TRP A 347 9.41 9.97 1.34
N VAL A 348 8.87 9.07 2.15
CA VAL A 348 8.50 9.35 3.54
C VAL A 348 9.50 8.62 4.44
N VAL A 349 10.20 9.37 5.28
CA VAL A 349 11.30 8.90 6.12
C VAL A 349 11.07 9.20 7.60
N ASP A 350 11.91 8.68 8.47
CA ASP A 350 11.87 8.95 9.92
C ASP A 350 10.51 8.60 10.56
N ALA A 351 9.97 7.43 10.20
CA ALA A 351 8.75 6.94 10.80
C ALA A 351 8.97 6.60 12.28
N PRO A 352 7.92 6.71 13.14
CA PRO A 352 8.00 6.20 14.49
C PRO A 352 8.45 4.73 14.52
N MET A 353 9.34 4.40 15.44
CA MET A 353 9.81 3.01 15.59
C MET A 353 8.74 2.11 16.18
N PHE A 354 7.98 2.65 17.13
CA PHE A 354 6.93 1.95 17.87
C PHE A 354 5.63 2.73 17.88
N GLU A 355 4.52 2.01 18.00
CA GLU A 355 3.20 2.57 18.27
C GLU A 355 2.51 1.82 19.41
N PRO A 356 1.49 2.42 20.07
CA PRO A 356 0.73 1.74 21.12
C PRO A 356 0.01 0.49 20.60
N SER A 357 0.18 -0.65 21.28
CA SER A 357 -0.34 -1.96 20.86
C SER A 357 -1.84 -2.18 21.11
N ALA A 358 -2.56 -1.21 21.68
CA ALA A 358 -3.96 -1.36 22.10
C ALA A 358 -4.92 -1.62 20.91
N GLU A 359 -4.69 -1.04 19.76
CA GLU A 359 -5.51 -1.24 18.56
C GLU A 359 -5.27 -2.60 17.90
N ALA A 360 -4.01 -3.07 17.88
CA ALA A 360 -3.66 -4.39 17.39
C ALA A 360 -4.31 -5.52 18.21
N ARG A 361 -4.49 -5.32 19.52
CA ARG A 361 -5.19 -6.28 20.40
C ARG A 361 -6.70 -6.29 20.17
N ALA A 362 -7.29 -5.16 19.82
CA ALA A 362 -8.74 -5.04 19.58
C ALA A 362 -9.16 -5.65 18.24
N SER A 363 -8.30 -5.65 17.23
CA SER A 363 -8.57 -6.21 15.90
C SER A 363 -8.43 -7.73 15.84
N GLY A 364 -7.88 -8.38 16.88
CA GLY A 364 -7.60 -9.82 16.87
C GLY A 364 -6.40 -10.21 16.02
N ASP A 365 -5.66 -9.24 15.50
CA ASP A 365 -4.40 -9.48 14.79
C ASP A 365 -3.35 -10.04 15.76
N VAL A 366 -2.47 -10.88 15.24
CA VAL A 366 -1.43 -11.54 16.03
C VAL A 366 -0.36 -10.51 16.39
N ALA A 367 -0.60 -9.76 17.48
CA ALA A 367 0.41 -8.86 18.00
C ALA A 367 1.61 -9.67 18.48
N LEU A 368 2.80 -9.28 18.04
CA LEU A 368 4.06 -9.78 18.58
C LEU A 368 4.29 -9.15 19.95
N GLY A 369 4.39 -10.01 20.96
CA GLY A 369 4.69 -9.60 22.33
C GLY A 369 3.48 -9.17 23.16
N HIS A 370 3.74 -8.80 24.41
CA HIS A 370 2.72 -8.52 25.43
C HIS A 370 2.90 -7.14 26.09
N SER A 371 3.62 -6.22 25.44
CA SER A 371 3.82 -4.87 25.97
C SER A 371 2.79 -3.87 25.44
N ALA A 372 2.89 -2.63 25.93
CA ALA A 372 2.11 -1.50 25.41
C ALA A 372 2.58 -1.04 24.01
N TRP A 373 3.69 -1.57 23.49
CA TRP A 373 4.33 -1.12 22.26
C TRP A 373 4.42 -2.25 21.23
N THR A 374 4.20 -1.91 19.96
CA THR A 374 4.48 -2.77 18.80
C THR A 374 5.30 -1.99 17.78
N ALA A 375 6.08 -2.69 16.94
CA ALA A 375 6.85 -2.04 15.88
C ALA A 375 5.91 -1.53 14.78
N VAL A 376 6.18 -0.33 14.26
CA VAL A 376 5.40 0.28 13.16
C VAL A 376 5.66 -0.46 11.84
N HIS A 377 6.93 -0.73 11.51
CA HIS A 377 7.29 -1.53 10.33
C HIS A 377 7.43 -3.02 10.70
N HIS A 378 8.58 -3.41 11.22
CA HIS A 378 8.84 -4.75 11.74
C HIS A 378 9.95 -4.71 12.79
N ALA A 379 10.03 -5.76 13.58
CA ALA A 379 10.96 -5.85 14.73
C ALA A 379 12.46 -5.80 14.37
N PHE A 380 12.82 -5.88 13.09
CA PHE A 380 14.20 -5.88 12.60
C PHE A 380 14.64 -4.51 12.04
N THR A 381 13.79 -3.50 12.09
CA THR A 381 14.10 -2.14 11.67
C THR A 381 14.98 -1.46 12.70
N ALA A 382 16.09 -0.87 12.27
CA ALA A 382 17.01 -0.15 13.15
C ALA A 382 16.41 1.19 13.61
N PRO A 383 16.67 1.62 14.86
CA PRO A 383 16.45 3.00 15.27
C PRO A 383 17.35 3.92 14.45
N THR A 384 17.01 5.22 14.37
CA THR A 384 17.95 6.24 13.90
C THR A 384 19.13 6.34 14.86
N ASP A 385 20.26 6.87 14.38
CA ASP A 385 21.48 6.99 15.20
C ASP A 385 21.24 7.83 16.46
N GLU A 386 20.41 8.87 16.35
CA GLU A 386 20.03 9.74 17.49
C GLU A 386 19.19 9.01 18.53
N CYS A 387 18.45 8.00 18.13
CA CYS A 387 17.58 7.22 19.02
C CYS A 387 18.23 5.93 19.55
N LEU A 388 19.41 5.53 19.06
CA LEU A 388 20.03 4.23 19.36
C LEU A 388 20.23 3.99 20.87
N ASP A 389 20.53 5.02 21.63
CA ASP A 389 20.76 4.91 23.07
C ASP A 389 19.49 5.08 23.92
N THR A 390 18.39 5.58 23.33
CA THR A 390 17.19 6.01 24.08
C THR A 390 15.91 5.29 23.68
N PHE A 391 15.85 4.58 22.57
CA PHE A 391 14.61 4.00 22.03
C PHE A 391 13.89 3.04 22.99
N ASP A 392 14.61 2.39 23.90
CA ASP A 392 14.04 1.46 24.89
C ASP A 392 13.64 2.13 26.20
N THR A 393 14.14 3.35 26.47
CA THR A 393 13.75 4.16 27.63
C THR A 393 12.64 5.16 27.31
N ASP A 394 12.54 5.59 26.06
CA ASP A 394 11.47 6.45 25.53
C ASP A 394 10.96 5.95 24.16
N PRO A 395 10.22 4.82 24.14
CA PRO A 395 9.73 4.24 22.88
C PRO A 395 8.79 5.14 22.10
N GLY A 396 8.07 6.03 22.81
CA GLY A 396 7.10 6.94 22.18
C GLY A 396 7.71 8.02 21.30
N SER A 397 8.98 8.38 21.54
CA SER A 397 9.72 9.37 20.77
C SER A 397 10.74 8.75 19.81
N ALA A 398 10.87 7.42 19.82
CA ALA A 398 11.86 6.71 19.02
C ALA A 398 11.50 6.75 17.52
N LEU A 399 12.47 7.17 16.70
CA LEU A 399 12.37 7.15 15.23
C LEU A 399 13.17 5.98 14.66
N SER A 400 12.70 5.47 13.55
CA SER A 400 13.30 4.35 12.83
C SER A 400 13.97 4.78 11.54
N ASN A 401 15.00 4.05 11.14
CA ASN A 401 15.67 4.15 9.84
C ASN A 401 14.85 3.48 8.73
N ALA A 402 13.55 3.82 8.69
CA ALA A 402 12.61 3.34 7.68
C ALA A 402 12.34 4.40 6.62
N TYR A 403 12.02 3.94 5.43
CA TYR A 403 11.73 4.77 4.26
C TYR A 403 10.69 4.10 3.38
N ASP A 404 9.65 4.85 3.04
CA ASP A 404 8.59 4.41 2.14
C ASP A 404 8.55 5.28 0.89
N ILE A 405 8.44 4.67 -0.27
CA ILE A 405 8.24 5.36 -1.53
C ILE A 405 6.76 5.43 -1.87
N VAL A 406 6.28 6.64 -2.08
CA VAL A 406 4.89 6.97 -2.37
C VAL A 406 4.76 7.52 -3.78
N CYS A 407 3.78 7.04 -4.52
CA CYS A 407 3.40 7.52 -5.84
C CYS A 407 1.89 7.78 -5.87
N ASN A 408 1.48 9.02 -6.17
CA ASN A 408 0.07 9.37 -6.35
C ASN A 408 -0.83 8.93 -5.18
N GLY A 409 -0.38 9.09 -3.94
CA GLY A 409 -1.15 8.67 -2.76
C GLY A 409 -1.13 7.16 -2.46
N ASN A 410 -0.29 6.41 -3.16
CA ASN A 410 -0.08 4.97 -2.93
C ASN A 410 1.34 4.73 -2.46
N GLU A 411 1.51 4.03 -1.36
CA GLU A 411 2.77 3.42 -0.99
C GLU A 411 3.07 2.30 -2.00
N ILE A 412 4.11 2.46 -2.78
CA ILE A 412 4.53 1.51 -3.81
C ILE A 412 5.69 0.64 -3.37
N GLY A 413 6.27 0.92 -2.22
CA GLY A 413 7.31 0.13 -1.59
C GLY A 413 7.79 0.75 -0.30
N GLY A 414 8.42 -0.06 0.53
CA GLY A 414 8.99 0.38 1.79
C GLY A 414 10.17 -0.49 2.21
N GLY A 415 11.02 0.08 3.01
CA GLY A 415 12.21 -0.58 3.52
C GLY A 415 12.79 0.08 4.75
N SER A 416 13.91 -0.46 5.20
CA SER A 416 14.65 0.10 6.33
C SER A 416 16.11 -0.35 6.32
N ILE A 417 16.94 0.36 7.06
CA ILE A 417 18.19 -0.18 7.57
C ILE A 417 17.84 -1.17 8.69
N ARG A 418 18.51 -2.33 8.69
CA ARG A 418 18.19 -3.43 9.62
C ARG A 418 19.07 -3.36 10.86
N ILE A 419 18.54 -3.89 11.94
CA ILE A 419 19.37 -4.21 13.11
C ILE A 419 20.27 -5.37 12.71
N HIS A 420 21.58 -5.20 12.85
CA HIS A 420 22.59 -6.22 12.62
C HIS A 420 23.31 -6.63 13.90
N ARG A 421 23.09 -5.89 14.99
CA ARG A 421 23.65 -6.14 16.32
C ARG A 421 22.65 -6.90 17.18
N ARG A 422 23.07 -8.02 17.73
CA ARG A 422 22.24 -8.86 18.59
C ARG A 422 21.74 -8.14 19.83
N ASP A 423 22.60 -7.38 20.50
CA ASP A 423 22.25 -6.60 21.71
C ASP A 423 21.16 -5.56 21.45
N VAL A 424 21.20 -4.89 20.30
CA VAL A 424 20.15 -3.95 19.90
C VAL A 424 18.85 -4.69 19.60
N GLN A 425 18.91 -5.83 18.94
CA GLN A 425 17.73 -6.64 18.62
C GLN A 425 17.02 -7.15 19.89
N GLU A 426 17.79 -7.60 20.86
CA GLU A 426 17.25 -8.06 22.15
C GLU A 426 16.56 -6.91 22.92
N ARG A 427 17.10 -5.69 22.87
CA ARG A 427 16.45 -4.49 23.43
C ARG A 427 15.12 -4.18 22.74
N VAL A 428 15.05 -4.27 21.41
CA VAL A 428 13.80 -4.07 20.65
C VAL A 428 12.75 -5.11 21.05
N PHE A 429 13.12 -6.37 21.10
CA PHE A 429 12.20 -7.43 21.54
C PHE A 429 11.68 -7.19 22.97
N LYS A 430 12.52 -6.70 23.87
CA LYS A 430 12.12 -6.35 25.23
C LYS A 430 11.10 -5.20 25.26
N VAL A 431 11.27 -4.15 24.43
CA VAL A 431 10.28 -3.06 24.30
C VAL A 431 8.94 -3.62 23.84
N MET A 432 8.94 -4.56 22.88
CA MET A 432 7.73 -5.21 22.37
C MET A 432 7.15 -6.25 23.35
N GLY A 433 7.81 -6.56 24.47
CA GLY A 433 7.38 -7.57 25.44
C GLY A 433 7.51 -9.00 24.94
N ILE A 434 8.44 -9.27 24.00
CA ILE A 434 8.80 -10.61 23.54
C ILE A 434 9.84 -11.16 24.54
N THR A 435 9.55 -12.30 25.15
CA THR A 435 10.51 -12.94 26.08
C THR A 435 11.69 -13.55 25.34
N GLU A 436 12.78 -13.84 26.06
CA GLU A 436 13.96 -14.49 25.46
C GLU A 436 13.60 -15.87 24.89
N GLU A 437 12.72 -16.62 25.56
CA GLU A 437 12.25 -17.93 25.11
C GLU A 437 11.44 -17.79 23.81
N GLU A 438 10.52 -16.80 23.75
CA GLU A 438 9.74 -16.53 22.55
C GLU A 438 10.61 -16.05 21.39
N ALA A 439 11.59 -15.18 21.66
CA ALA A 439 12.54 -14.70 20.66
C ALA A 439 13.38 -15.86 20.11
N GLN A 440 13.89 -16.73 20.98
CA GLN A 440 14.66 -17.91 20.57
C GLN A 440 13.79 -18.92 19.83
N GLU A 441 12.54 -19.12 20.24
CA GLU A 441 11.63 -20.02 19.55
C GLU A 441 11.30 -19.52 18.14
N LYS A 442 10.99 -18.24 17.96
CA LYS A 442 10.50 -17.68 16.70
C LYS A 442 11.63 -17.22 15.77
N PHE A 443 12.69 -16.64 16.30
CA PHE A 443 13.77 -15.97 15.58
C PHE A 443 15.17 -16.48 15.91
N GLY A 444 15.30 -17.58 16.70
CA GLY A 444 16.58 -18.09 17.18
C GLY A 444 17.58 -18.31 16.06
N PHE A 445 17.16 -18.85 14.93
CA PHE A 445 18.04 -19.08 13.78
C PHE A 445 18.65 -17.77 13.21
N LEU A 446 17.94 -16.65 13.28
CA LEU A 446 18.46 -15.33 12.85
C LEU A 446 19.38 -14.74 13.94
N LEU A 447 18.98 -14.82 15.22
CA LEU A 447 19.80 -14.36 16.34
C LEU A 447 21.13 -15.14 16.44
N ASP A 448 21.09 -16.44 16.18
CA ASP A 448 22.28 -17.28 16.13
C ASP A 448 23.18 -16.91 14.93
N ALA A 449 22.59 -16.59 13.78
CA ALA A 449 23.35 -16.09 12.63
C ALA A 449 24.04 -14.75 12.92
N PHE A 450 23.38 -13.83 13.64
CA PHE A 450 24.00 -12.55 14.04
C PHE A 450 25.22 -12.73 14.94
N ALA A 451 25.27 -13.81 15.72
CA ALA A 451 26.43 -14.13 16.54
C ALA A 451 27.71 -14.41 15.73
N PHE A 452 27.59 -14.75 14.45
CA PHE A 452 28.73 -14.92 13.52
C PHE A 452 29.18 -13.62 12.85
N GLY A 453 28.61 -12.48 13.22
CA GLY A 453 29.02 -11.16 12.71
C GLY A 453 28.27 -10.74 11.46
N ALA A 454 26.98 -10.45 11.58
CA ALA A 454 26.20 -9.90 10.49
C ALA A 454 26.75 -8.52 10.06
N PRO A 455 26.90 -8.24 8.74
CA PRO A 455 27.28 -6.92 8.29
C PRO A 455 26.14 -5.92 8.52
N PRO A 456 26.41 -4.60 8.62
CA PRO A 456 25.37 -3.60 8.44
C PRO A 456 24.67 -3.82 7.10
N HIS A 457 23.35 -3.83 7.08
CA HIS A 457 22.56 -4.09 5.87
C HIS A 457 21.21 -3.40 5.89
N GLY A 458 20.64 -3.25 4.73
CA GLY A 458 19.34 -2.67 4.54
C GLY A 458 18.71 -3.12 3.22
N GLY A 459 17.44 -2.88 3.06
CA GLY A 459 16.72 -3.30 1.87
C GLY A 459 15.35 -2.68 1.73
N VAL A 460 14.68 -3.04 0.66
CA VAL A 460 13.36 -2.54 0.29
C VAL A 460 12.55 -3.64 -0.39
N ALA A 461 11.24 -3.59 -0.21
CA ALA A 461 10.29 -4.40 -0.96
C ALA A 461 9.36 -3.47 -1.75
N LEU A 462 9.34 -3.59 -3.07
CA LEU A 462 8.44 -2.86 -3.93
C LEU A 462 7.20 -3.72 -4.24
N GLY A 463 6.01 -3.17 -4.00
CA GLY A 463 4.72 -3.82 -4.28
C GLY A 463 4.52 -3.96 -5.79
N TRP A 464 4.95 -5.09 -6.36
CA TRP A 464 5.11 -5.23 -7.81
C TRP A 464 3.78 -5.14 -8.56
N ASP A 465 2.74 -5.78 -8.05
CA ASP A 465 1.41 -5.73 -8.67
C ASP A 465 0.85 -4.30 -8.66
N ARG A 466 1.08 -3.54 -7.59
CA ARG A 466 0.65 -2.13 -7.48
C ARG A 466 1.41 -1.24 -8.46
N ILE A 467 2.73 -1.40 -8.59
CA ILE A 467 3.54 -0.66 -9.56
C ILE A 467 3.06 -0.93 -10.99
N VAL A 468 2.84 -2.20 -11.34
CA VAL A 468 2.38 -2.56 -12.70
C VAL A 468 0.96 -2.04 -12.94
N SER A 469 0.06 -2.04 -11.95
CA SER A 469 -1.28 -1.46 -12.11
C SER A 469 -1.23 0.05 -12.33
N LEU A 470 -0.39 0.77 -11.62
CA LEU A 470 -0.17 2.21 -11.83
C LEU A 470 0.38 2.50 -13.23
N LEU A 471 1.42 1.77 -13.66
CA LEU A 471 2.00 1.91 -15.01
C LEU A 471 0.98 1.66 -16.11
N GLY A 472 0.07 0.71 -15.92
CA GLY A 472 -0.95 0.35 -16.89
C GLY A 472 -2.24 1.18 -16.79
N GLY A 473 -2.37 2.07 -15.80
CA GLY A 473 -3.59 2.85 -15.56
C GLY A 473 -4.78 2.00 -15.11
N PHE A 474 -4.54 0.91 -14.36
CA PHE A 474 -5.60 0.03 -13.85
C PHE A 474 -5.98 0.39 -12.41
N ASP A 475 -7.27 0.34 -12.11
CA ASP A 475 -7.83 0.63 -10.77
C ASP A 475 -7.65 -0.54 -9.79
N SER A 476 -7.37 -1.74 -10.28
CA SER A 476 -7.23 -2.95 -9.47
C SER A 476 -5.99 -3.75 -9.85
N ILE A 477 -5.26 -4.23 -8.84
CA ILE A 477 -4.13 -5.15 -9.06
C ILE A 477 -4.57 -6.48 -9.70
N ARG A 478 -5.86 -6.84 -9.62
CA ARG A 478 -6.40 -8.04 -10.29
C ARG A 478 -6.25 -7.99 -11.81
N ASP A 479 -6.26 -6.81 -12.40
CA ASP A 479 -6.11 -6.65 -13.86
C ASP A 479 -4.70 -7.00 -14.36
N VAL A 480 -3.70 -6.85 -13.50
CA VAL A 480 -2.27 -7.12 -13.82
C VAL A 480 -1.77 -8.47 -13.32
N ILE A 481 -2.64 -9.28 -12.71
CA ILE A 481 -2.37 -10.67 -12.30
C ILE A 481 -3.06 -11.62 -13.28
N ALA A 482 -2.34 -12.65 -13.74
CA ALA A 482 -2.87 -13.58 -14.74
C ALA A 482 -4.17 -14.27 -14.28
N PHE A 483 -4.16 -14.86 -13.08
CA PHE A 483 -5.30 -15.57 -12.48
C PHE A 483 -5.49 -15.11 -11.02
N PRO A 484 -6.10 -13.93 -10.80
CA PRO A 484 -6.31 -13.41 -9.45
C PRO A 484 -7.50 -14.09 -8.77
N LYS A 485 -7.57 -13.96 -7.44
CA LYS A 485 -8.79 -14.28 -6.68
C LYS A 485 -9.81 -13.14 -6.81
N SER A 486 -11.09 -13.47 -6.71
CA SER A 486 -12.18 -12.48 -6.63
C SER A 486 -12.11 -11.67 -5.32
N GLY A 487 -12.93 -10.63 -5.21
CA GLY A 487 -13.06 -9.84 -3.98
C GLY A 487 -13.50 -10.66 -2.74
N GLY A 488 -14.07 -11.84 -2.94
CA GLY A 488 -14.39 -12.81 -1.87
C GLY A 488 -13.29 -13.84 -1.58
N GLY A 489 -12.12 -13.74 -2.21
CA GLY A 489 -11.01 -14.68 -2.00
C GLY A 489 -11.15 -16.03 -2.70
N VAL A 490 -12.13 -16.16 -3.59
CA VAL A 490 -12.39 -17.36 -4.37
C VAL A 490 -11.80 -17.23 -5.76
N ASP A 491 -11.30 -18.32 -6.31
CA ASP A 491 -10.95 -18.42 -7.72
C ASP A 491 -12.14 -18.95 -8.54
N PRO A 492 -12.86 -18.11 -9.28
CA PRO A 492 -14.04 -18.56 -10.04
C PRO A 492 -13.72 -19.50 -11.20
N LEU A 493 -12.45 -19.60 -11.61
CA LEU A 493 -12.01 -20.48 -12.69
C LEU A 493 -11.84 -21.92 -12.21
N THR A 494 -11.24 -22.13 -11.02
CA THR A 494 -10.89 -23.45 -10.47
C THR A 494 -11.77 -23.86 -9.29
N ASP A 495 -12.68 -22.99 -8.85
CA ASP A 495 -13.49 -23.14 -7.62
C ASP A 495 -12.64 -23.31 -6.34
N ALA A 496 -11.39 -22.80 -6.33
CA ALA A 496 -10.55 -22.78 -5.13
C ALA A 496 -10.99 -21.64 -4.17
N PRO A 497 -10.99 -21.88 -2.83
CA PRO A 497 -10.63 -23.12 -2.14
C PRO A 497 -11.69 -24.20 -2.26
N ALA A 498 -11.24 -25.46 -2.41
CA ALA A 498 -12.10 -26.63 -2.58
C ALA A 498 -11.86 -27.66 -1.46
N PRO A 499 -12.87 -28.52 -1.13
CA PRO A 499 -12.68 -29.62 -0.18
C PRO A 499 -11.59 -30.59 -0.63
N ILE A 500 -10.79 -31.07 0.32
CA ILE A 500 -9.83 -32.14 0.10
C ILE A 500 -10.48 -33.52 0.22
N SER A 501 -9.92 -34.54 -0.42
CA SER A 501 -10.42 -35.91 -0.39
C SER A 501 -10.27 -36.57 1.00
N ALA A 502 -11.03 -37.62 1.27
CA ALA A 502 -10.89 -38.42 2.50
C ALA A 502 -9.49 -39.01 2.66
N GLN A 503 -8.87 -39.43 1.55
CA GLN A 503 -7.50 -39.93 1.54
C GLN A 503 -6.51 -38.84 2.00
N GLN A 504 -6.60 -37.64 1.44
CA GLN A 504 -5.74 -36.52 1.83
C GLN A 504 -5.91 -36.14 3.29
N ARG A 505 -7.14 -36.13 3.83
CA ARG A 505 -7.39 -35.91 5.26
C ARG A 505 -6.71 -36.94 6.13
N ASN A 506 -6.85 -38.23 5.78
CA ASN A 506 -6.20 -39.31 6.51
C ASN A 506 -4.66 -39.22 6.46
N GLU A 507 -4.10 -38.92 5.29
CA GLU A 507 -2.64 -38.80 5.09
C GLU A 507 -2.04 -37.61 5.86
N THR A 508 -2.78 -36.51 5.98
CA THR A 508 -2.33 -35.31 6.68
C THR A 508 -2.72 -35.27 8.16
N GLY A 509 -3.62 -36.16 8.60
CA GLY A 509 -4.16 -36.14 9.96
C GLY A 509 -5.05 -34.92 10.26
N VAL A 510 -5.61 -34.27 9.22
CA VAL A 510 -6.44 -33.06 9.34
C VAL A 510 -7.88 -33.41 9.00
N ASP A 511 -8.80 -32.97 9.86
CA ASP A 511 -10.24 -33.11 9.60
C ASP A 511 -10.99 -31.81 9.86
N PHE A 512 -12.14 -31.68 9.19
CA PHE A 512 -13.01 -30.53 9.31
C PHE A 512 -13.86 -30.63 10.58
N LYS A 513 -13.77 -29.62 11.44
CA LYS A 513 -14.72 -29.43 12.55
C LYS A 513 -15.70 -28.31 12.17
N PRO A 514 -17.00 -28.59 11.99
CA PRO A 514 -17.98 -27.54 11.73
C PRO A 514 -17.95 -26.51 12.87
N LYS A 515 -17.99 -25.22 12.52
CA LYS A 515 -18.25 -24.18 13.52
C LYS A 515 -19.61 -24.48 14.13
N LYS A 516 -19.70 -24.56 15.46
CA LYS A 516 -21.00 -24.55 16.14
C LYS A 516 -21.67 -23.22 15.77
N SER A 517 -22.82 -23.31 15.13
CA SER A 517 -23.67 -22.17 14.75
C SER A 517 -24.10 -21.38 15.99
#